data_d672df84bde3ce4564ca29b431ff3883
#
_entry.id   d672df84bde3ce4564ca29b431ff3883
#
_cell.length_a   1.000
_cell.length_b   1.000
_cell.length_c   1.000
_cell.angle_alpha   90.00
_cell.angle_beta   90.00
_cell.angle_gamma   90.00
#
_symmetry.space_group_name_H-M   'P 1'
#
loop_
_entity.id
_entity.type
_entity.pdbx_description
1 polymer ?
#
loop_
_entity_poly.entity_id
_entity_poly.type
_entity_poly.pdbx_seq_one_letter_code
_entity_poly.pdbx_strand_id
1 'polypeptide(L)'
;MDIGNAIKTCRIRKGLSQTKLAELADCSVSYLSLIEHNHRDVTLSTLHRISRALNVPIGILLFLGTGQEENSVISKELEAELAKNILMLLSTPPAESKVQLA
;
A
#
# COMPACT_ATOMS: atom_id res chain seq x y z
N MET A 1 -12.29 5.81 4.04
CA MET A 1 -11.15 4.94 3.76
C MET A 1 -10.64 5.16 2.36
N ASP A 2 -9.35 5.33 2.21
CA ASP A 2 -8.78 5.66 0.91
C ASP A 2 -7.70 4.65 0.54
N ILE A 3 -8.11 3.45 0.21
CA ILE A 3 -7.19 2.38 -0.14
C ILE A 3 -6.45 2.69 -1.43
N GLY A 4 -7.13 3.33 -2.37
CA GLY A 4 -6.47 3.66 -3.63
C GLY A 4 -5.27 4.56 -3.43
N ASN A 5 -5.43 5.58 -2.58
CA ASN A 5 -4.33 6.47 -2.32
C ASN A 5 -3.22 5.78 -1.54
N ALA A 6 -3.58 4.86 -0.65
CA ALA A 6 -2.57 4.10 0.08
C ALA A 6 -1.73 3.27 -0.87
N ILE A 7 -2.38 2.61 -1.83
CA ILE A 7 -1.68 1.81 -2.81
C ILE A 7 -0.75 2.69 -3.64
N LYS A 8 -1.27 3.83 -4.09
CA LYS A 8 -0.48 4.72 -4.92
C LYS A 8 0.74 5.24 -4.16
N THR A 9 0.53 5.62 -2.90
CA THR A 9 1.62 6.13 -2.08
C THR A 9 2.71 5.08 -1.92
N CYS A 10 2.32 3.85 -1.59
CA CYS A 10 3.29 2.79 -1.42
C CYS A 10 4.00 2.48 -2.73
N ARG A 11 3.25 2.48 -3.83
CA ARG A 11 3.83 2.21 -5.14
C ARG A 11 4.92 3.22 -5.47
N ILE A 12 4.59 4.49 -5.29
CA ILE A 12 5.54 5.55 -5.60
C ILE A 12 6.77 5.47 -4.71
N ARG A 13 6.54 5.20 -3.43
CA ARG A 13 7.66 5.09 -2.50
C ARG A 13 8.56 3.91 -2.82
N LYS A 14 8.00 2.87 -3.40
CA LYS A 14 8.80 1.71 -3.81
C LYS A 14 9.43 1.90 -5.18
N GLY A 15 9.14 3.01 -5.84
CA GLY A 15 9.74 3.29 -7.13
C GLY A 15 9.14 2.50 -8.27
N LEU A 16 7.89 2.08 -8.13
CA LEU A 16 7.26 1.26 -9.16
C LEU A 16 6.31 2.08 -10.00
N SER A 17 6.30 1.80 -11.31
CA SER A 17 5.29 2.38 -12.18
C SER A 17 3.99 1.61 -12.02
N GLN A 18 2.88 2.19 -12.50
CA GLN A 18 1.62 1.47 -12.50
C GLN A 18 1.73 0.20 -13.33
N THR A 19 2.40 0.28 -14.46
CA THR A 19 2.57 -0.89 -15.31
C THR A 19 3.28 -2.01 -14.59
N LYS A 20 4.36 -1.66 -13.90
CA LYS A 20 5.13 -2.67 -13.21
C LYS A 20 4.35 -3.28 -12.04
N LEU A 21 3.66 -2.46 -11.27
CA LEU A 21 2.90 -2.99 -10.17
C LEU A 21 1.77 -3.88 -10.68
N ALA A 22 1.08 -3.45 -11.74
CA ALA A 22 0.00 -4.25 -12.28
C ALA A 22 0.52 -5.61 -12.73
N GLU A 23 1.68 -5.61 -13.37
CA GLU A 23 2.29 -6.83 -13.82
C GLU A 23 2.60 -7.75 -12.64
N LEU A 24 3.21 -7.21 -11.60
CA LEU A 24 3.57 -8.01 -10.43
C LEU A 24 2.34 -8.50 -9.68
N ALA A 25 1.27 -7.73 -9.70
CA ALA A 25 0.05 -8.10 -8.99
C ALA A 25 -0.92 -8.88 -9.86
N ASP A 26 -0.53 -9.16 -11.08
CA ASP A 26 -1.33 -9.95 -12.00
C ASP A 26 -2.69 -9.32 -12.27
N CYS A 27 -2.70 -8.05 -12.59
CA CYS A 27 -3.91 -7.37 -13.00
C CYS A 27 -3.57 -6.38 -14.10
N SER A 28 -4.60 -5.81 -14.71
CA SER A 28 -4.36 -4.87 -15.80
C SER A 28 -4.00 -3.51 -15.26
N VAL A 29 -3.28 -2.74 -16.07
CA VAL A 29 -2.94 -1.37 -15.69
C VAL A 29 -4.20 -0.53 -15.56
N SER A 30 -5.17 -0.75 -16.43
CA SER A 30 -6.41 0.00 -16.37
C SER A 30 -7.14 -0.24 -15.05
N TYR A 31 -7.17 -1.48 -14.62
CA TYR A 31 -7.83 -1.83 -13.38
C TYR A 31 -7.09 -1.19 -12.20
N LEU A 32 -5.77 -1.28 -12.19
CA LEU A 32 -4.99 -0.69 -11.13
C LEU A 32 -5.20 0.82 -11.08
N SER A 33 -5.25 1.45 -12.23
CA SER A 33 -5.47 2.89 -12.29
C SER A 33 -6.82 3.26 -11.68
N LEU A 34 -7.86 2.48 -12.00
CA LEU A 34 -9.17 2.75 -11.43
C LEU A 34 -9.18 2.59 -9.92
N ILE A 35 -8.46 1.59 -9.42
CA ILE A 35 -8.36 1.39 -7.98
C ILE A 35 -7.63 2.57 -7.34
N GLU A 36 -6.53 2.99 -7.92
CA GLU A 36 -5.75 4.08 -7.33
C GLU A 36 -6.51 5.38 -7.29
N HIS A 37 -7.45 5.55 -8.21
CA HIS A 37 -8.26 6.77 -8.23
C HIS A 37 -9.59 6.59 -7.52
N ASN A 38 -9.76 5.46 -6.86
CA ASN A 38 -10.99 5.15 -6.11
C ASN A 38 -12.24 5.14 -6.98
N HIS A 39 -12.06 4.81 -8.26
CA HIS A 39 -13.19 4.65 -9.16
C HIS A 39 -13.64 3.20 -9.19
N ARG A 40 -12.96 2.34 -8.47
CA ARG A 40 -13.30 0.95 -8.44
C ARG A 40 -12.87 0.40 -7.09
N ASP A 41 -13.73 -0.41 -6.48
CA ASP A 41 -13.36 -1.06 -5.23
C ASP A 41 -12.40 -2.20 -5.50
N VAL A 42 -11.50 -2.43 -4.57
CA VAL A 42 -10.56 -3.53 -4.72
C VAL A 42 -11.06 -4.69 -3.87
N THR A 43 -11.01 -5.89 -4.41
CA THR A 43 -11.38 -7.06 -3.63
C THR A 43 -10.23 -7.41 -2.69
N LEU A 44 -10.53 -8.16 -1.64
CA LEU A 44 -9.51 -8.55 -0.71
C LEU A 44 -8.45 -9.40 -1.39
N SER A 45 -8.87 -10.25 -2.28
CA SER A 45 -7.94 -11.09 -3.02
C SER A 45 -6.95 -10.26 -3.83
N THR A 46 -7.45 -9.24 -4.54
CA THR A 46 -6.58 -8.37 -5.31
C THR A 46 -5.70 -7.55 -4.41
N LEU A 47 -6.24 -7.10 -3.28
CA LEU A 47 -5.45 -6.31 -2.34
C LEU A 47 -4.29 -7.13 -1.79
N HIS A 48 -4.51 -8.41 -1.55
CA HIS A 48 -3.42 -9.30 -1.13
C HIS A 48 -2.34 -9.40 -2.20
N ARG A 49 -2.74 -9.53 -3.45
CA ARG A 49 -1.77 -9.61 -4.53
C ARG A 49 -0.97 -8.32 -4.65
N ILE A 50 -1.65 -7.19 -4.49
CA ILE A 50 -0.99 -5.89 -4.54
C ILE A 50 -0.02 -5.73 -3.37
N SER A 51 -0.44 -6.14 -2.18
CA SER A 51 0.44 -6.00 -1.02
C SER A 51 1.68 -6.85 -1.17
N ARG A 52 1.55 -8.04 -1.72
CA ARG A 52 2.70 -8.88 -1.96
C ARG A 52 3.60 -8.28 -3.01
N ALA A 53 3.02 -7.75 -4.08
CA ALA A 53 3.80 -7.13 -5.13
C ALA A 53 4.57 -5.93 -4.61
N LEU A 54 3.98 -5.20 -3.67
CA LEU A 54 4.64 -4.06 -3.08
C LEU A 54 5.62 -4.47 -1.97
N ASN A 55 5.52 -5.70 -1.54
CA ASN A 55 6.28 -6.19 -0.39
C ASN A 55 5.97 -5.38 0.84
N VAL A 56 4.69 -5.14 1.05
CA VAL A 56 4.19 -4.37 2.18
C VAL A 56 3.06 -5.18 2.81
N PRO A 57 3.05 -5.37 4.12
CA PRO A 57 1.96 -6.10 4.76
C PRO A 57 0.63 -5.44 4.44
N ILE A 58 -0.39 -6.25 4.24
CA ILE A 58 -1.70 -5.72 3.89
C ILE A 58 -2.22 -4.80 4.99
N GLY A 59 -1.87 -5.08 6.24
CA GLY A 59 -2.29 -4.23 7.34
C GLY A 59 -1.80 -2.80 7.21
N ILE A 60 -0.63 -2.61 6.59
CA ILE A 60 -0.11 -1.27 6.40
C ILE A 60 -0.94 -0.52 5.37
N LEU A 61 -1.35 -1.21 4.30
CA LEU A 61 -2.21 -0.59 3.32
C LEU A 61 -3.53 -0.18 3.95
N LEU A 62 -4.09 -1.05 4.78
CA LEU A 62 -5.35 -0.74 5.44
C LEU A 62 -5.18 0.41 6.42
N PHE A 63 -4.09 0.41 7.16
CA PHE A 63 -3.84 1.50 8.09
C PHE A 63 -3.71 2.84 7.37
N LEU A 64 -2.95 2.86 6.29
CA LEU A 64 -2.78 4.10 5.54
C LEU A 64 -4.10 4.55 4.92
N GLY A 65 -4.93 3.59 4.51
CA GLY A 65 -6.21 3.93 3.93
C GLY A 65 -7.18 4.50 4.94
N THR A 66 -7.14 3.99 6.18
CA THR A 66 -8.06 4.47 7.20
C THR A 66 -7.50 5.63 7.99
N GLY A 67 -6.20 5.81 7.97
CA GLY A 67 -5.59 6.88 8.74
C GLY A 67 -5.97 8.26 8.29
N GLN A 68 -6.65 8.35 7.15
CA GLN A 68 -7.12 9.63 6.67
C GLN A 68 -8.43 10.04 7.31
N GLU A 69 -9.05 9.16 8.08
CA GLU A 69 -10.37 9.47 8.58
C GLU A 69 -10.27 10.38 9.76
N GLU A 70 -11.22 11.28 9.86
CA GLU A 70 -11.18 12.24 10.86
C GLU A 70 -11.51 11.73 12.19
N ASN A 71 -12.08 10.58 12.31
CA ASN A 71 -12.46 10.03 13.59
C ASN A 71 -11.40 9.19 14.23
N SER A 72 -10.20 9.28 13.73
CA SER A 72 -9.11 8.49 14.26
C SER A 72 -8.89 8.85 15.72
N VAL A 73 -8.71 7.84 16.56
CA VAL A 73 -8.43 8.10 17.96
C VAL A 73 -6.93 8.16 18.21
N ILE A 74 -6.15 8.00 17.17
CA ILE A 74 -4.70 8.03 17.33
C ILE A 74 -4.24 9.46 17.39
N SER A 75 -3.41 9.78 18.36
CA SER A 75 -2.91 11.14 18.49
C SER A 75 -2.04 11.50 17.31
N LYS A 76 -1.92 12.78 17.06
CA LYS A 76 -1.13 13.24 15.94
C LYS A 76 0.33 12.85 16.08
N GLU A 77 0.83 12.84 17.28
CA GLU A 77 2.20 12.46 17.51
C GLU A 77 2.43 11.00 17.19
N LEU A 78 1.51 10.16 17.64
CA LEU A 78 1.64 8.74 17.35
C LEU A 78 1.46 8.49 15.88
N GLU A 79 0.55 9.21 15.26
CA GLU A 79 0.33 9.09 13.84
C GLU A 79 1.59 9.43 13.05
N ALA A 80 2.25 10.52 13.46
CA ALA A 80 3.48 10.93 12.79
C ALA A 80 4.57 9.88 12.97
N GLU A 81 4.65 9.31 14.15
CA GLU A 81 5.66 8.29 14.41
C GLU A 81 5.41 7.03 13.59
N LEU A 82 4.15 6.62 13.50
CA LEU A 82 3.80 5.47 12.71
C LEU A 82 4.08 5.73 11.24
N ALA A 83 3.73 6.92 10.76
CA ALA A 83 3.97 7.26 9.38
C ALA A 83 5.44 7.22 9.06
N LYS A 84 6.27 7.70 9.98
CA LYS A 84 7.70 7.69 9.79
C LYS A 84 8.22 6.26 9.70
N ASN A 85 7.76 5.38 10.58
CA ASN A 85 8.19 3.99 10.54
C ASN A 85 7.74 3.29 9.27
N ILE A 86 6.52 3.59 8.84
CA ILE A 86 6.00 3.01 7.62
C ILE A 86 6.82 3.45 6.42
N LEU A 87 7.14 4.74 6.37
CA LEU A 87 7.93 5.25 5.27
C LEU A 87 9.32 4.64 5.24
N MET A 88 9.89 4.41 6.39
CA MET A 88 11.17 3.74 6.46
C MET A 88 11.09 2.33 5.91
N LEU A 89 10.04 1.64 6.26
CA LEU A 89 9.83 0.30 5.77
C LEU A 89 9.68 0.29 4.27
N LEU A 90 8.96 1.26 3.74
CA LEU A 90 8.74 1.34 2.30
C LEU A 90 10.00 1.72 1.55
N SER A 91 10.94 2.34 2.24
CA SER A 91 12.18 2.74 1.59
C SER A 91 13.17 1.60 1.45
N THR A 92 12.97 0.50 2.16
CA THR A 92 13.89 -0.61 2.02
C THR A 92 13.60 -1.32 0.71
N PRO A 93 14.59 -1.93 0.11
CA PRO A 93 14.37 -2.62 -1.15
C PRO A 93 13.41 -3.78 -0.96
N PRO A 94 12.72 -4.17 -1.98
CA PRO A 94 11.88 -5.35 -1.90
C PRO A 94 12.78 -6.50 -1.52
N ALA A 95 12.39 -7.18 -0.61
CA ALA A 95 13.16 -8.16 -0.10
C ALA A 95 13.31 -9.25 -0.88
N GLU A 96 14.29 -9.67 -1.02
CA GLU A 96 14.38 -10.57 -1.61
C GLU A 96 14.29 -11.54 -0.76
N SER A 97 14.11 -11.76 -0.22
CA SER A 97 14.15 -12.67 0.53
C SER A 97 13.88 -12.95 1.58
N LYS A 98 14.07 -13.15 2.10
CA LYS A 98 14.04 -13.56 3.11
C LYS A 98 13.45 -13.24 4.06
N VAL A 99 12.95 -12.89 4.16
CA VAL A 99 12.49 -12.39 5.07
C VAL A 99 11.64 -13.11 5.65
N GLN A 100 11.62 -13.65 6.12
CA GLN A 100 10.89 -14.33 6.63
C GLN A 100 10.47 -14.09 7.72
N LEU A 101 9.86 -13.92 8.03
CA LEU A 101 9.47 -13.62 9.04
C LEU A 101 9.01 -14.51 9.66
N ALA A 102 9.06 -14.99 9.82
CA ALA A 102 8.69 -15.97 10.42
C ALA A 102 8.19 -16.04 11.13
#